data_637893d52de81bf03a9d39d677c81501
#
_entry.id   637893d52de81bf03a9d39d677c81501
#
_cell.length_a   1.000
_cell.length_b   1.000
_cell.length_c   1.000
_cell.angle_alpha   90.00
_cell.angle_beta   90.00
_cell.angle_gamma   90.00
#
_symmetry.space_group_name_H-M   'P 1'
#
loop_
_entity.id
_entity.type
_entity.pdbx_description
1 polymer ?
#
loop_
_entity_poly.entity_id
_entity_poly.type
_entity_poly.pdbx_seq_one_letter_code
_entity_poly.pdbx_strand_id
1 'polypeptide(L)'
;MEIRTIDETFLQVLFDRAKESPRLRQHYDLRNSAADTSQRMLNALLPGTEVAIHRHEETAETVVCLMGKLEEVIYEEVEEGNGQPTFREVSRQLLSPAEGKYGMQIPAGVWHTVHVIEPSVIFEAKDGAYKG
;
A
#
# COMPACT_ATOMS: atom_id res chain seq x y z
N MET A 1 19.38 14.67 -17.14
CA MET A 1 18.05 14.60 -16.49
C MET A 1 17.39 13.29 -16.86
N GLU A 2 17.00 12.52 -15.86
CA GLU A 2 16.28 11.27 -16.09
C GLU A 2 14.79 11.48 -15.86
N ILE A 3 14.01 10.99 -16.82
CA ILE A 3 12.56 10.99 -16.71
C ILE A 3 12.12 9.54 -16.52
N ARG A 4 11.35 9.28 -15.45
CA ARG A 4 10.80 7.95 -15.21
C ARG A 4 9.36 7.92 -15.72
N THR A 5 9.12 7.05 -16.70
CA THR A 5 7.77 6.82 -17.21
C THR A 5 7.18 5.61 -16.47
N ILE A 6 5.94 5.77 -16.02
CA ILE A 6 5.20 4.68 -15.38
C ILE A 6 4.27 4.11 -16.44
N ASP A 7 4.65 2.98 -17.01
CA ASP A 7 3.90 2.31 -18.07
C ASP A 7 3.86 0.81 -17.81
N GLU A 8 3.18 0.07 -18.68
CA GLU A 8 3.03 -1.37 -18.49
C GLU A 8 4.38 -2.10 -18.47
N THR A 9 5.33 -1.66 -19.28
CA THR A 9 6.66 -2.28 -19.32
C THR A 9 7.38 -2.12 -17.97
N PHE A 10 7.34 -0.92 -17.39
CA PHE A 10 7.94 -0.68 -16.10
C PHE A 10 7.23 -1.46 -14.99
N LEU A 11 5.91 -1.48 -15.00
CA LEU A 11 5.15 -2.21 -13.99
C LEU A 11 5.38 -3.72 -14.09
N GLN A 12 5.59 -4.25 -15.29
CA GLN A 12 5.91 -5.67 -15.48
C GLN A 12 7.22 -6.04 -14.80
N VAL A 13 8.22 -5.15 -14.85
CA VAL A 13 9.49 -5.37 -14.15
C VAL A 13 9.25 -5.50 -12.64
N LEU A 14 8.38 -4.66 -12.08
CA LEU A 14 8.05 -4.74 -10.66
C LEU A 14 7.32 -6.04 -10.32
N PHE A 15 6.40 -6.48 -11.17
CA PHE A 15 5.72 -7.77 -10.98
C PHE A 15 6.69 -8.94 -11.04
N ASP A 16 7.63 -8.93 -11.97
CA ASP A 16 8.60 -10.00 -12.09
C ASP A 16 9.45 -10.10 -10.82
N ARG A 17 9.83 -8.96 -10.25
CA ARG A 17 10.56 -8.93 -8.97
C ARG A 17 9.69 -9.38 -7.81
N ALA A 18 8.40 -8.99 -7.81
CA ALA A 18 7.48 -9.43 -6.77
C ALA A 18 7.32 -10.95 -6.75
N LYS A 19 7.27 -11.59 -7.94
CA LYS A 19 7.19 -13.04 -8.05
C LYS A 19 8.39 -13.75 -7.44
N GLU A 20 9.56 -13.14 -7.53
CA GLU A 20 10.79 -13.70 -6.97
C GLU A 20 10.96 -13.36 -5.49
N SER A 21 10.19 -12.44 -4.97
CA SER A 21 10.25 -12.04 -3.57
C SER A 21 9.51 -13.04 -2.69
N PRO A 22 10.10 -13.49 -1.58
CA PRO A 22 9.38 -14.34 -0.62
C PRO A 22 8.18 -13.62 0.00
N ARG A 23 8.16 -12.28 -0.06
CA ARG A 23 7.05 -11.47 0.45
C ARG A 23 5.97 -11.23 -0.60
N LEU A 24 6.17 -11.66 -1.84
CA LEU A 24 5.23 -11.50 -2.96
C LEU A 24 4.85 -10.05 -3.22
N ARG A 25 5.81 -9.14 -3.02
CA ARG A 25 5.63 -7.73 -3.31
C ARG A 25 6.96 -7.06 -3.61
N GLN A 26 6.90 -5.96 -4.36
CA GLN A 26 8.07 -5.16 -4.71
C GLN A 26 7.67 -3.69 -4.76
N HIS A 27 8.30 -2.88 -3.93
CA HIS A 27 8.09 -1.44 -3.98
C HIS A 27 9.12 -0.76 -4.88
N TYR A 28 8.79 0.44 -5.31
CA TYR A 28 9.70 1.33 -6.02
C TYR A 28 9.54 2.73 -5.43
N ASP A 29 10.62 3.26 -4.86
CA ASP A 29 10.63 4.56 -4.21
C ASP A 29 10.84 5.66 -5.25
N LEU A 30 9.87 6.57 -5.36
CA LEU A 30 9.93 7.68 -6.31
C LEU A 30 10.56 8.92 -5.71
N ARG A 31 10.98 8.89 -4.46
CA ARG A 31 11.65 10.03 -3.84
C ARG A 31 12.99 10.28 -4.52
N ASN A 32 13.42 11.55 -4.49
CA ASN A 32 14.73 11.93 -5.05
C ASN A 32 15.90 11.42 -4.19
N SER A 33 15.68 11.31 -2.88
CA SER A 33 16.67 10.79 -1.94
C SER A 33 15.97 10.33 -0.66
N ALA A 34 16.71 9.67 0.21
CA ALA A 34 16.20 9.26 1.52
C ALA A 34 15.81 10.45 2.40
N ALA A 35 16.35 11.63 2.11
CA ALA A 35 16.03 12.84 2.85
C ALA A 35 14.75 13.52 2.37
N ASP A 36 14.20 13.10 1.23
CA ASP A 36 12.97 13.66 0.69
C ASP A 36 11.80 13.22 1.59
N THR A 37 11.11 14.19 2.17
CA THR A 37 10.02 13.95 3.11
C THR A 37 8.67 13.78 2.43
N SER A 38 8.61 13.95 1.12
CA SER A 38 7.38 13.73 0.36
C SER A 38 7.38 12.29 -0.16
N GLN A 39 6.83 11.36 0.62
CA GLN A 39 6.83 9.96 0.24
C GLN A 39 5.94 9.74 -0.99
N ARG A 40 6.52 9.12 -2.01
CA ARG A 40 5.81 8.72 -3.22
C ARG A 40 6.36 7.35 -3.60
N MET A 41 5.49 6.34 -3.63
CA MET A 41 5.96 4.97 -3.80
C MET A 41 4.99 4.19 -4.67
N LEU A 42 5.54 3.37 -5.57
CA LEU A 42 4.78 2.33 -6.24
C LEU A 42 5.00 1.03 -5.50
N ASN A 43 3.98 0.19 -5.44
CA ASN A 43 4.10 -1.11 -4.81
C ASN A 43 3.34 -2.15 -5.64
N ALA A 44 4.09 -3.10 -6.20
CA ALA A 44 3.51 -4.23 -6.92
C ALA A 44 3.21 -5.34 -5.92
N LEU A 45 1.97 -5.79 -5.88
CA LEU A 45 1.47 -6.72 -4.87
C LEU A 45 0.84 -7.93 -5.57
N LEU A 46 1.21 -9.12 -5.14
CA LEU A 46 0.63 -10.36 -5.66
C LEU A 46 -0.32 -10.98 -4.66
N PRO A 47 -1.33 -11.74 -5.12
CA PRO A 47 -2.19 -12.51 -4.21
C PRO A 47 -1.33 -13.41 -3.32
N GLY A 48 -1.68 -13.46 -2.03
CA GLY A 48 -0.92 -14.20 -1.03
C GLY A 48 0.08 -13.35 -0.26
N THR A 49 0.38 -12.12 -0.71
CA THR A 49 1.24 -11.23 0.09
C THR A 49 0.56 -10.91 1.42
N GLU A 50 1.34 -10.92 2.49
CA GLU A 50 0.86 -10.62 3.83
C GLU A 50 1.47 -9.31 4.29
N VAL A 51 0.62 -8.32 4.52
CA VAL A 51 1.02 -7.01 5.04
C VAL A 51 0.48 -6.90 6.45
N ALA A 52 1.36 -6.63 7.41
CA ALA A 52 0.95 -6.49 8.81
C ALA A 52 -0.05 -5.34 8.96
N ILE A 53 -0.99 -5.49 9.88
CA ILE A 53 -1.88 -4.39 10.26
C ILE A 53 -1.02 -3.28 10.83
N HIS A 54 -1.13 -2.08 10.28
CA HIS A 54 -0.28 -0.95 10.65
C HIS A 54 -1.04 0.36 10.55
N ARG A 55 -0.43 1.41 11.06
CA ARG A 55 -0.96 2.77 10.94
C ARG A 55 0.19 3.76 10.79
N HIS A 56 -0.12 4.93 10.25
CA HIS A 56 0.76 6.08 10.25
C HIS A 56 0.19 7.07 11.26
N GLU A 57 0.89 7.26 12.37
CA GLU A 57 0.32 7.99 13.51
C GLU A 57 0.12 9.47 13.26
N GLU A 58 0.97 10.09 12.46
CA GLU A 58 1.03 11.54 12.31
C GLU A 58 0.54 12.06 10.96
N THR A 59 0.43 11.18 9.96
CA THR A 59 0.10 11.62 8.61
C THR A 59 -0.98 10.74 7.98
N ALA A 60 -1.79 11.35 7.13
CA ALA A 60 -2.71 10.62 6.27
C ALA A 60 -1.93 10.01 5.11
N GLU A 61 -2.50 8.96 4.51
CA GLU A 61 -1.95 8.32 3.32
C GLU A 61 -2.98 8.33 2.21
N THR A 62 -2.54 8.66 1.00
CA THR A 62 -3.37 8.54 -0.19
C THR A 62 -2.91 7.32 -0.97
N VAL A 63 -3.85 6.42 -1.27
CA VAL A 63 -3.59 5.20 -2.03
C VAL A 63 -4.40 5.25 -3.31
N VAL A 64 -3.74 5.05 -4.44
CA VAL A 64 -4.40 4.96 -5.76
C VAL A 64 -4.02 3.63 -6.39
N CYS A 65 -5.01 2.87 -6.80
CA CYS A 65 -4.78 1.60 -7.50
C CYS A 65 -4.63 1.90 -8.99
N LEU A 66 -3.45 1.60 -9.55
CA LEU A 66 -3.17 1.83 -10.96
C LEU A 66 -3.67 0.69 -11.82
N MET A 67 -3.62 -0.54 -11.30
CA MET A 67 -4.11 -1.72 -11.99
C MET A 67 -4.37 -2.83 -11.01
N GLY A 68 -5.25 -3.76 -11.36
CA GLY A 68 -5.54 -4.93 -10.55
C GLY A 68 -6.79 -4.78 -9.70
N LYS A 69 -6.82 -5.55 -8.63
CA LYS A 69 -7.95 -5.58 -7.71
C LYS A 69 -7.48 -5.96 -6.33
N LEU A 70 -7.79 -5.12 -5.35
CA LEU A 70 -7.44 -5.37 -3.96
C LEU A 70 -8.46 -4.70 -3.04
N GLU A 71 -8.40 -5.04 -1.77
CA GLU A 71 -9.20 -4.40 -0.73
C GLU A 71 -8.28 -3.77 0.30
N GLU A 72 -8.56 -2.52 0.67
CA GLU A 72 -8.00 -1.91 1.85
C GLU A 72 -8.91 -2.27 3.02
N VAL A 73 -8.35 -2.91 4.03
CA VAL A 73 -9.11 -3.42 5.18
C VAL A 73 -8.79 -2.54 6.38
N ILE A 74 -9.83 -2.00 7.00
CA ILE A 74 -9.72 -1.02 8.09
C ILE A 74 -10.09 -1.69 9.40
N TYR A 75 -9.30 -1.41 10.43
CA TYR A 75 -9.46 -2.02 11.76
C TYR A 75 -9.58 -0.97 12.84
N GLU A 76 -10.19 -1.36 13.95
CA GLU A 76 -10.06 -0.63 15.21
C GLU A 76 -9.33 -1.50 16.20
N GLU A 77 -8.57 -0.86 17.10
CA GLU A 77 -7.87 -1.55 18.16
C GLU A 77 -8.85 -1.85 19.30
N VAL A 78 -8.83 -3.09 19.77
CA VAL A 78 -9.68 -3.54 20.87
C VAL A 78 -8.77 -3.87 22.05
N GLU A 79 -9.01 -3.23 23.19
CA GLU A 79 -8.27 -3.54 24.42
C GLU A 79 -8.77 -4.85 25.02
N GLU A 80 -7.89 -5.85 25.05
CA GLU A 80 -8.10 -7.05 25.83
C GLU A 80 -6.97 -7.09 26.86
N GLY A 81 -7.28 -7.20 28.13
CA GLY A 81 -6.40 -6.96 29.26
C GLY A 81 -5.08 -7.73 29.38
N ASN A 82 -4.50 -8.20 28.28
CA ASN A 82 -3.26 -8.97 28.27
C ASN A 82 -2.05 -8.21 27.70
N GLY A 83 -2.21 -6.90 27.46
CA GLY A 83 -1.11 -6.04 26.98
C GLY A 83 -0.77 -6.16 25.50
N GLN A 84 -1.40 -7.05 24.76
CA GLN A 84 -1.21 -7.18 23.32
C GLN A 84 -2.36 -6.51 22.57
N PRO A 85 -2.06 -5.68 21.54
CA PRO A 85 -3.15 -5.10 20.76
C PRO A 85 -3.86 -6.17 19.96
N THR A 86 -5.19 -6.15 19.99
CA THR A 86 -6.02 -6.95 19.12
C THR A 86 -6.84 -6.02 18.24
N PHE A 87 -7.26 -6.52 17.09
CA PHE A 87 -7.91 -5.68 16.09
C PHE A 87 -9.21 -6.32 15.65
N ARG A 88 -10.18 -5.45 15.36
CA ARG A 88 -11.47 -5.85 14.81
C ARG A 88 -11.66 -5.14 13.48
N GLU A 89 -11.98 -5.90 12.43
CA GLU A 89 -12.26 -5.31 11.13
C GLU A 89 -13.55 -4.48 11.20
N VAL A 90 -13.50 -3.24 10.73
CA VAL A 90 -14.67 -2.36 10.71
C VAL A 90 -15.15 -2.04 9.30
N SER A 91 -14.29 -2.12 8.29
CA SER A 91 -14.72 -1.92 6.90
C SER A 91 -13.70 -2.45 5.92
N ARG A 92 -14.15 -2.68 4.68
CA ARG A 92 -13.29 -3.01 3.54
C ARG A 92 -13.67 -2.10 2.38
N GLN A 93 -12.65 -1.56 1.71
CA GLN A 93 -12.85 -0.73 0.53
C GLN A 93 -12.21 -1.44 -0.66
N LEU A 94 -13.02 -1.78 -1.65
CA LEU A 94 -12.52 -2.38 -2.88
C LEU A 94 -11.85 -1.30 -3.73
N LEU A 95 -10.64 -1.57 -4.20
CA LEU A 95 -9.95 -0.76 -5.20
C LEU A 95 -9.79 -1.60 -6.45
N SER A 96 -10.39 -1.15 -7.54
CA SER A 96 -10.41 -1.85 -8.81
C SER A 96 -10.71 -0.84 -9.92
N PRO A 97 -9.68 -0.38 -10.64
CA PRO A 97 -9.89 0.59 -11.71
C PRO A 97 -10.91 0.13 -12.77
N ALA A 98 -10.93 -1.17 -13.08
CA ALA A 98 -11.87 -1.72 -14.04
C ALA A 98 -13.33 -1.55 -13.61
N GLU A 99 -13.57 -1.39 -12.30
CA GLU A 99 -14.91 -1.20 -11.73
C GLU A 99 -15.15 0.24 -11.32
N GLY A 100 -14.24 1.16 -11.67
CA GLY A 100 -14.40 2.58 -11.37
C GLY A 100 -14.06 2.95 -9.92
N LYS A 101 -13.29 2.11 -9.22
CA LYS A 101 -12.91 2.32 -7.82
C LYS A 101 -11.41 2.49 -7.75
N TYR A 102 -10.95 3.73 -7.65
CA TYR A 102 -9.57 4.09 -7.93
C TYR A 102 -8.67 4.22 -6.71
N GLY A 103 -9.17 4.70 -5.61
CA GLY A 103 -8.31 4.94 -4.46
C GLY A 103 -9.06 5.42 -3.25
N MET A 104 -8.31 5.75 -2.21
CA MET A 104 -8.87 6.25 -0.97
C MET A 104 -7.86 7.07 -0.20
N GLN A 105 -8.37 7.87 0.72
CA GLN A 105 -7.59 8.63 1.68
C GLN A 105 -7.73 7.94 3.03
N ILE A 106 -6.62 7.52 3.62
CA ILE A 106 -6.60 6.88 4.94
C ILE A 106 -6.12 7.92 5.96
N PRO A 107 -6.98 8.33 6.90
CA PRO A 107 -6.59 9.33 7.90
C PRO A 107 -5.45 8.87 8.80
N ALA A 108 -4.73 9.83 9.37
CA ALA A 108 -3.70 9.54 10.36
C ALA A 108 -4.26 8.69 11.51
N GLY A 109 -3.50 7.72 11.97
CA GLY A 109 -3.86 6.88 13.11
C GLY A 109 -4.78 5.71 12.80
N VAL A 110 -5.25 5.57 11.58
CA VAL A 110 -6.18 4.48 11.20
C VAL A 110 -5.42 3.20 10.91
N TRP A 111 -5.74 2.14 11.65
CA TRP A 111 -5.16 0.82 11.45
C TRP A 111 -5.69 0.18 10.17
N HIS A 112 -4.81 -0.35 9.34
CA HIS A 112 -5.21 -0.93 8.07
C HIS A 112 -4.21 -1.96 7.55
N THR A 113 -4.68 -2.74 6.60
CA THR A 113 -3.86 -3.63 5.79
C THR A 113 -4.50 -3.78 4.41
N VAL A 114 -3.88 -4.55 3.56
CA VAL A 114 -4.36 -4.79 2.19
C VAL A 114 -4.56 -6.29 1.98
N HIS A 115 -5.64 -6.63 1.29
CA HIS A 115 -5.91 -7.99 0.83
C HIS A 115 -5.93 -7.98 -0.71
N VAL A 116 -4.98 -8.66 -1.32
CA VAL A 116 -4.80 -8.62 -2.78
C VAL A 116 -5.59 -9.74 -3.44
N ILE A 117 -6.49 -9.38 -4.34
CA ILE A 117 -7.35 -10.33 -5.05
C ILE A 117 -6.72 -10.74 -6.37
N GLU A 118 -6.22 -9.78 -7.13
CA GLU A 118 -5.50 -10.00 -8.39
C GLU A 118 -4.17 -9.25 -8.33
N PRO A 119 -3.17 -9.61 -9.15
CA PRO A 119 -1.93 -8.83 -9.18
C PRO A 119 -2.23 -7.35 -9.36
N SER A 120 -1.70 -6.52 -8.48
CA SER A 120 -2.06 -5.10 -8.40
C SER A 120 -0.84 -4.23 -8.25
N VAL A 121 -0.96 -2.99 -8.72
CA VAL A 121 0.01 -1.94 -8.42
C VAL A 121 -0.74 -0.78 -7.79
N ILE A 122 -0.24 -0.34 -6.63
CA ILE A 122 -0.76 0.85 -5.97
C ILE A 122 0.31 1.94 -5.96
N PHE A 123 -0.16 3.20 -5.99
CA PHE A 123 0.66 4.37 -5.73
C PHE A 123 0.28 4.90 -4.36
N GLU A 124 1.28 5.08 -3.51
CA GLU A 124 1.10 5.53 -2.14
C GLU A 124 1.82 6.86 -1.95
N ALA A 125 1.11 7.85 -1.40
CA ALA A 125 1.67 9.15 -1.09
C ALA A 125 1.34 9.52 0.35
N LYS A 126 2.33 10.03 1.07
CA LYS A 126 2.13 10.58 2.40
C LYS A 126 3.26 11.55 2.74
N ASP A 127 2.99 12.44 3.67
CA ASP A 127 4.01 13.35 4.20
C ASP A 127 4.92 12.60 5.17
N GLY A 128 6.16 13.03 5.21
CA GLY A 128 7.16 12.46 6.11
C GLY A 128 8.02 11.42 5.41
N ALA A 129 9.23 11.21 5.95
CA ALA A 129 10.17 10.26 5.39
C ALA A 129 9.66 8.83 5.56
N TYR A 130 9.92 8.00 4.54
CA TYR A 130 9.64 6.56 4.62
C TYR A 130 10.55 5.93 5.69
N LYS A 131 9.96 5.15 6.56
CA LYS A 131 10.67 4.54 7.69
C LYS A 131 10.82 3.01 7.56
N GLY A 132 10.66 2.50 6.37
CA GLY A 132 10.78 1.07 6.14
C GLY A 132 9.47 0.33 6.37
#